data_169282179cea3d2b29193804f7ba9a10
#
_entry.id   169282179cea3d2b29193804f7ba9a10
#
_cell.length_a   1.000
_cell.length_b   1.000
_cell.length_c   1.000
_cell.angle_alpha   90.00
_cell.angle_beta   90.00
_cell.angle_gamma   90.00
#
_symmetry.space_group_name_H-M   'P 1'
#
loop_
_entity.id
_entity.type
_entity.pdbx_description
1 polymer ?
#
loop_
_entity_poly.entity_id
_entity_poly.type
_entity_poly.pdbx_seq_one_letter_code
_entity_poly.pdbx_strand_id
1 'polypeptide(L)'
;VNLYSTEGDGRLKGINHCGPVDYYKQMPSAFHNAKINLNISLKVIQSGIPLRVFDVLGCGGFLITNYQHEIAECFENGRELVIYEDIPDLIVKVNYYLTHENERLRIARNGYEKVKSEYTFEKRMKSILSDIL
;
A
#
# COMPACT_ATOMS: atom_id res chain seq x y z
N VAL A 1 1.78 9.46 -14.06
CA VAL A 1 1.39 9.25 -12.65
C VAL A 1 0.02 9.87 -12.41
N ASN A 2 -0.88 9.15 -11.76
CA ASN A 2 -2.19 9.66 -11.37
C ASN A 2 -2.15 10.11 -9.90
N LEU A 3 -2.60 11.33 -9.65
CA LEU A 3 -2.76 11.89 -8.31
C LEU A 3 -4.26 12.06 -8.02
N TYR A 4 -4.73 11.36 -6.99
CA TYR A 4 -6.09 11.48 -6.48
C TYR A 4 -6.08 12.38 -5.25
N SER A 5 -6.56 13.60 -5.38
CA SER A 5 -6.54 14.61 -4.32
C SER A 5 -7.66 15.63 -4.55
N THR A 6 -8.13 16.26 -3.49
CA THR A 6 -9.08 17.38 -3.58
C THR A 6 -8.43 18.64 -4.15
N GLU A 7 -7.12 18.80 -3.96
CA GLU A 7 -6.36 19.95 -4.44
C GLU A 7 -5.23 19.49 -5.36
N GLY A 8 -5.07 20.15 -6.51
CA GLY A 8 -3.95 19.93 -7.42
C GLY A 8 -2.79 20.85 -7.07
N ASP A 9 -1.56 20.35 -7.14
CA ASP A 9 -0.36 21.18 -7.07
C ASP A 9 0.19 21.42 -8.49
N GLY A 10 0.00 22.64 -9.00
CA GLY A 10 0.48 23.04 -10.32
C GLY A 10 2.00 22.98 -10.51
N ARG A 11 2.77 22.77 -9.45
CA ARG A 11 4.24 22.58 -9.52
C ARG A 11 4.63 21.18 -9.98
N LEU A 12 3.70 20.22 -9.88
CA LEU A 12 3.95 18.83 -10.23
C LEU A 12 3.74 18.60 -11.73
N LYS A 13 4.82 18.68 -12.51
CA LYS A 13 4.79 18.44 -13.97
C LYS A 13 4.68 16.93 -14.26
N GLY A 14 3.91 16.58 -15.32
CA GLY A 14 3.76 15.18 -15.76
C GLY A 14 2.87 14.32 -14.88
N ILE A 15 2.09 14.92 -13.97
CA ILE A 15 1.14 14.23 -13.12
C ILE A 15 -0.28 14.54 -13.57
N ASN A 16 -1.09 13.50 -13.75
CA ASN A 16 -2.53 13.63 -14.00
C ASN A 16 -3.26 13.81 -12.68
N HIS A 17 -3.85 14.98 -12.47
CA HIS A 17 -4.71 15.22 -11.33
C HIS A 17 -6.12 14.67 -11.61
N CYS A 18 -6.50 13.61 -10.93
CA CYS A 18 -7.77 12.89 -11.17
C CYS A 18 -8.91 13.36 -10.24
N GLY A 19 -8.65 14.32 -9.36
CA GLY A 19 -9.62 14.78 -8.38
C GLY A 19 -9.85 13.78 -7.23
N PRO A 20 -10.84 14.03 -6.38
CA PRO A 20 -11.20 13.12 -5.30
C PRO A 20 -11.83 11.84 -5.85
N VAL A 21 -11.57 10.73 -5.19
CA VAL A 21 -12.07 9.41 -5.56
C VAL A 21 -13.04 8.91 -4.49
N ASP A 22 -14.16 8.32 -4.93
CA ASP A 22 -15.08 7.65 -4.01
C ASP A 22 -14.41 6.41 -3.40
N TYR A 23 -14.37 6.38 -2.06
CA TYR A 23 -13.66 5.35 -1.30
C TYR A 23 -14.17 3.93 -1.58
N TYR A 24 -15.47 3.76 -1.69
CA TYR A 24 -16.09 2.44 -1.87
C TYR A 24 -16.23 2.01 -3.34
N LYS A 25 -16.48 2.96 -4.24
CA LYS A 25 -16.82 2.66 -5.64
C LYS A 25 -15.62 2.69 -6.57
N GLN A 26 -14.71 3.64 -6.39
CA GLN A 26 -13.65 3.93 -7.36
C GLN A 26 -12.26 3.56 -6.85
N MET A 27 -11.98 3.72 -5.55
CA MET A 27 -10.66 3.49 -4.98
C MET A 27 -10.19 2.04 -5.10
N PRO A 28 -11.03 0.99 -4.91
CA PRO A 28 -10.61 -0.39 -5.11
C PRO A 28 -10.08 -0.66 -6.53
N SER A 29 -10.75 -0.15 -7.55
CA SER A 29 -10.31 -0.28 -8.93
C SER A 29 -9.04 0.51 -9.20
N ALA A 30 -8.90 1.70 -8.63
CA ALA A 30 -7.68 2.51 -8.76
C ALA A 30 -6.46 1.79 -8.17
N PHE A 31 -6.59 1.19 -6.99
CA PHE A 31 -5.52 0.42 -6.36
C PHE A 31 -5.17 -0.86 -7.14
N HIS A 32 -6.20 -1.59 -7.58
CA HIS A 32 -6.00 -2.83 -8.32
C HIS A 32 -5.32 -2.61 -9.68
N ASN A 33 -5.73 -1.57 -10.40
CA ASN A 33 -5.25 -1.29 -11.75
C ASN A 33 -3.93 -0.52 -11.80
N ALA A 34 -3.49 0.08 -10.70
CA ALA A 34 -2.21 0.76 -10.64
C ALA A 34 -1.06 -0.26 -10.71
N LYS A 35 -0.06 -0.01 -11.55
CA LYS A 35 1.15 -0.84 -11.58
C LYS A 35 1.89 -0.81 -10.24
N ILE A 36 1.96 0.36 -9.62
CA ILE A 36 2.59 0.59 -8.31
C ILE A 36 1.69 1.54 -7.52
N ASN A 37 1.35 1.15 -6.31
CA ASN A 37 0.76 2.02 -5.30
C ASN A 37 1.86 2.45 -4.34
N LEU A 38 1.93 3.72 -4.02
CA LEU A 38 2.92 4.28 -3.11
C LEU A 38 2.23 4.75 -1.83
N ASN A 39 2.68 4.25 -0.69
CA ASN A 39 2.33 4.77 0.62
C ASN A 39 3.51 5.52 1.21
N ILE A 40 3.27 6.75 1.65
CA ILE A 40 4.26 7.59 2.30
C ILE A 40 3.70 8.00 3.66
N SER A 41 4.27 7.44 4.71
CA SER A 41 3.95 7.83 6.08
C SER A 41 4.92 8.90 6.56
N LEU A 42 4.39 9.90 7.25
CA LEU A 42 5.23 10.96 7.82
C LEU A 42 6.14 10.37 8.91
N LYS A 43 7.39 10.85 8.99
CA LYS A 43 8.37 10.40 9.99
C LYS A 43 7.95 10.62 11.45
N VAL A 44 7.02 11.55 11.67
CA VAL A 44 6.47 11.81 13.03
C VAL A 44 5.50 10.74 13.50
N ILE A 45 4.95 9.90 12.58
CA ILE A 45 4.10 8.77 12.92
C ILE A 45 5.01 7.58 13.25
N GLN A 46 5.24 7.36 14.54
CA GLN A 46 6.19 6.36 15.01
C GLN A 46 5.58 4.97 15.26
N SER A 47 4.25 4.86 15.29
CA SER A 47 3.55 3.61 15.58
C SER A 47 2.29 3.44 14.75
N GLY A 48 1.90 2.19 14.55
CA GLY A 48 0.71 1.78 13.81
C GLY A 48 0.95 1.59 12.32
N ILE A 49 0.11 0.74 11.72
CA ILE A 49 0.10 0.52 10.27
C ILE A 49 -1.01 1.38 9.67
N PRO A 50 -0.70 2.27 8.71
CA PRO A 50 -1.73 3.06 8.04
C PRO A 50 -2.79 2.18 7.37
N LEU A 51 -4.07 2.55 7.49
CA LEU A 51 -5.17 1.83 6.83
C LEU A 51 -4.94 1.66 5.33
N ARG A 52 -4.28 2.62 4.70
CA ARG A 52 -3.93 2.58 3.28
C ARG A 52 -3.15 1.31 2.89
N VAL A 53 -2.32 0.79 3.78
CA VAL A 53 -1.58 -0.48 3.54
C VAL A 53 -2.57 -1.61 3.35
N PHE A 54 -3.54 -1.75 4.26
CA PHE A 54 -4.57 -2.79 4.17
C PHE A 54 -5.53 -2.58 3.00
N ASP A 55 -5.88 -1.33 2.70
CA ASP A 55 -6.74 -0.98 1.56
C ASP A 55 -6.11 -1.43 0.23
N VAL A 56 -4.84 -1.08 0.01
CA VAL A 56 -4.12 -1.43 -1.22
C VAL A 56 -3.96 -2.94 -1.34
N LEU A 57 -3.46 -3.60 -0.30
CA LEU A 57 -3.25 -5.05 -0.31
C LEU A 57 -4.57 -5.82 -0.41
N GLY A 58 -5.60 -5.36 0.30
CA GLY A 58 -6.95 -5.95 0.25
C GLY A 58 -7.64 -5.83 -1.11
N CYS A 59 -7.24 -4.86 -1.94
CA CYS A 59 -7.68 -4.72 -3.33
C CYS A 59 -6.79 -5.49 -4.34
N GLY A 60 -5.77 -6.20 -3.86
CA GLY A 60 -4.82 -6.92 -4.72
C GLY A 60 -3.83 -5.99 -5.44
N GLY A 61 -3.61 -4.79 -4.93
CA GLY A 61 -2.65 -3.84 -5.46
C GLY A 61 -1.22 -4.15 -5.02
N PHE A 62 -0.24 -3.85 -5.89
CA PHE A 62 1.16 -3.89 -5.52
C PHE A 62 1.54 -2.62 -4.77
N LEU A 63 2.13 -2.76 -3.58
CA LEU A 63 2.45 -1.67 -2.66
C LEU A 63 3.94 -1.49 -2.46
N ILE A 64 4.42 -0.26 -2.60
CA ILE A 64 5.72 0.19 -2.09
C ILE A 64 5.46 1.18 -0.96
N THR A 65 6.08 1.00 0.20
CA THR A 65 5.91 1.85 1.38
C THR A 65 7.25 2.20 2.02
N ASN A 66 7.34 3.37 2.66
CA ASN A 66 8.51 3.67 3.47
C ASN A 66 8.58 2.73 4.69
N TYR A 67 9.80 2.56 5.20
CA TYR A 67 10.02 1.75 6.38
C TYR A 67 9.21 2.27 7.58
N GLN A 68 8.51 1.35 8.22
CA GLN A 68 7.91 1.48 9.56
C GLN A 68 8.06 0.16 10.27
N HIS A 69 8.38 0.19 11.55
CA HIS A 69 8.68 -1.00 12.34
C HIS A 69 7.55 -2.02 12.30
N GLU A 70 6.32 -1.59 12.55
CA GLU A 70 5.16 -2.48 12.59
C GLU A 70 4.81 -3.07 11.20
N ILE A 71 5.07 -2.34 10.13
CA ILE A 71 4.91 -2.89 8.77
C ILE A 71 5.93 -4.01 8.55
N ALA A 72 7.18 -3.80 8.96
CA ALA A 72 8.25 -4.79 8.81
C ALA A 72 8.05 -6.03 9.71
N GLU A 73 7.37 -5.88 10.85
CA GLU A 73 6.99 -7.02 11.71
C GLU A 73 5.82 -7.83 11.14
N CYS A 74 4.86 -7.16 10.51
CA CYS A 74 3.65 -7.80 10.00
C CYS A 74 3.78 -8.36 8.59
N PHE A 75 4.65 -7.78 7.77
CA PHE A 75 4.80 -8.10 6.35
C PHE A 75 6.26 -8.32 5.97
N GLU A 76 6.50 -9.36 5.19
CA GLU A 76 7.83 -9.66 4.67
C GLU A 76 8.15 -8.81 3.43
N ASN A 77 9.21 -8.01 3.52
CA ASN A 77 9.68 -7.16 2.42
C ASN A 77 10.09 -8.00 1.20
N GLY A 78 9.58 -7.63 0.02
CA GLY A 78 9.83 -8.34 -1.24
C GLY A 78 8.96 -9.59 -1.43
N ARG A 79 8.09 -9.92 -0.48
CA ARG A 79 7.17 -11.05 -0.57
C ARG A 79 5.69 -10.66 -0.59
N GLU A 80 5.26 -9.80 0.32
CA GLU A 80 3.87 -9.36 0.48
C GLU A 80 3.68 -7.88 0.13
N LEU A 81 4.74 -7.09 0.29
CA LEU A 81 4.87 -5.70 -0.14
C LEU A 81 6.35 -5.36 -0.30
N VAL A 82 6.66 -4.13 -0.69
CA VAL A 82 8.03 -3.65 -0.83
C VAL A 82 8.24 -2.46 0.09
N ILE A 83 9.33 -2.49 0.89
CA ILE A 83 9.73 -1.41 1.79
C ILE A 83 10.91 -0.67 1.19
N TYR A 84 10.88 0.66 1.20
CA TYR A 84 12.03 1.49 0.84
C TYR A 84 12.54 2.28 2.04
N GLU A 85 13.85 2.53 2.07
CA GLU A 85 14.55 3.19 3.17
C GLU A 85 14.67 4.70 2.94
N ASP A 86 15.00 5.11 1.73
CA ASP A 86 15.19 6.49 1.34
C ASP A 86 14.73 6.75 -0.11
N ILE A 87 14.82 8.00 -0.56
CA ILE A 87 14.38 8.38 -1.91
C ILE A 87 15.20 7.72 -3.02
N PRO A 88 16.56 7.64 -2.94
CA PRO A 88 17.34 6.88 -3.92
C PRO A 88 16.89 5.41 -4.02
N ASP A 89 16.69 4.72 -2.90
CA ASP A 89 16.20 3.34 -2.87
C ASP A 89 14.79 3.21 -3.47
N LEU A 90 13.89 4.16 -3.17
CA LEU A 90 12.58 4.21 -3.79
C LEU A 90 12.65 4.29 -5.32
N ILE A 91 13.50 5.17 -5.86
CA ILE A 91 13.66 5.34 -7.31
C ILE A 91 14.15 4.04 -7.97
N VAL A 92 15.13 3.38 -7.37
CA VAL A 92 15.64 2.09 -7.84
C VAL A 92 14.54 1.04 -7.86
N LYS A 93 13.79 0.90 -6.77
CA LYS A 93 12.69 -0.06 -6.65
C LYS A 93 11.54 0.21 -7.61
N VAL A 94 11.13 1.46 -7.77
CA VAL A 94 10.10 1.84 -8.75
C VAL A 94 10.52 1.45 -10.17
N ASN A 95 11.73 1.81 -10.59
CA ASN A 95 12.23 1.47 -11.91
C ASN A 95 12.31 -0.05 -12.12
N TYR A 96 12.78 -0.79 -11.13
CA TYR A 96 12.84 -2.24 -11.16
C TYR A 96 11.46 -2.86 -11.35
N TYR A 97 10.51 -2.53 -10.49
CA TYR A 97 9.18 -3.15 -10.51
C TYR A 97 8.28 -2.67 -11.66
N LEU A 98 8.56 -1.55 -12.29
CA LEU A 98 7.88 -1.15 -13.53
C LEU A 98 8.17 -2.13 -14.69
N THR A 99 9.33 -2.77 -14.71
CA THR A 99 9.77 -3.71 -15.77
C THR A 99 9.63 -5.19 -15.37
N HIS A 100 9.43 -5.50 -14.07
CA HIS A 100 9.32 -6.88 -13.56
C HIS A 100 7.88 -7.21 -13.17
N GLU A 101 7.01 -7.32 -14.18
CA GLU A 101 5.57 -7.51 -13.98
C GLU A 101 5.21 -8.79 -13.23
N ASN A 102 5.81 -9.92 -13.60
CA ASN A 102 5.49 -11.20 -12.96
C ASN A 102 5.81 -11.20 -11.46
N GLU A 103 6.93 -10.59 -11.10
CA GLU A 103 7.32 -10.47 -9.69
C GLU A 103 6.39 -9.53 -8.93
N ARG A 104 6.04 -8.39 -9.53
CA ARG A 104 5.08 -7.44 -8.99
C ARG A 104 3.72 -8.08 -8.73
N LEU A 105 3.20 -8.85 -9.69
CA LEU A 105 1.92 -9.56 -9.55
C LEU A 105 1.97 -10.65 -8.48
N ARG A 106 3.09 -11.37 -8.37
CA ARG A 106 3.31 -12.37 -7.32
C ARG A 106 3.28 -11.74 -5.93
N ILE A 107 3.99 -10.63 -5.74
CA ILE A 107 4.02 -9.89 -4.46
C ILE A 107 2.63 -9.36 -4.11
N ALA A 108 1.92 -8.76 -5.07
CA ALA A 108 0.56 -8.26 -4.85
C ALA A 108 -0.41 -9.37 -4.43
N ARG A 109 -0.32 -10.54 -5.05
CA ARG A 109 -1.13 -11.71 -4.67
C ARG A 109 -0.82 -12.18 -3.26
N ASN A 110 0.47 -12.29 -2.89
CA ASN A 110 0.87 -12.70 -1.54
C ASN A 110 0.35 -11.72 -0.47
N GLY A 111 0.46 -10.41 -0.74
CA GLY A 111 -0.07 -9.38 0.15
C GLY A 111 -1.58 -9.48 0.32
N TYR A 112 -2.33 -9.68 -0.77
CA TYR A 112 -3.77 -9.90 -0.73
C TYR A 112 -4.15 -11.13 0.11
N GLU A 113 -3.52 -12.28 -0.15
CA GLU A 113 -3.82 -13.51 0.59
C GLU A 113 -3.53 -13.36 2.08
N LYS A 114 -2.45 -12.69 2.45
CA LYS A 114 -2.12 -12.43 3.85
C LYS A 114 -3.17 -11.54 4.54
N VAL A 115 -3.54 -10.43 3.93
CA VAL A 115 -4.56 -9.52 4.48
C VAL A 115 -5.90 -10.25 4.62
N LYS A 116 -6.32 -10.99 3.61
CA LYS A 116 -7.55 -11.78 3.62
C LYS A 116 -7.54 -12.87 4.69
N SER A 117 -6.39 -13.51 4.93
CA SER A 117 -6.28 -14.61 5.89
C SER A 117 -6.11 -14.15 7.34
N GLU A 118 -5.46 -12.99 7.59
CA GLU A 118 -5.05 -12.61 8.95
C GLU A 118 -5.65 -11.27 9.43
N TYR A 119 -5.95 -10.34 8.52
CA TYR A 119 -6.26 -8.94 8.85
C TYR A 119 -7.68 -8.51 8.50
N THR A 120 -8.63 -9.45 8.38
CA THR A 120 -10.04 -9.09 8.22
C THR A 120 -10.59 -8.47 9.51
N PHE A 121 -11.55 -7.56 9.38
CA PHE A 121 -12.22 -6.94 10.54
C PHE A 121 -12.75 -7.98 11.51
N GLU A 122 -13.39 -9.04 11.00
CA GLU A 122 -13.93 -10.14 11.81
C GLU A 122 -12.85 -10.84 12.65
N LYS A 123 -11.70 -11.16 12.05
CA LYS A 123 -10.59 -11.81 12.76
C LYS A 123 -9.97 -10.91 13.82
N ARG A 124 -9.79 -9.63 13.51
CA ARG A 124 -9.28 -8.65 14.48
C ARG A 124 -10.22 -8.47 15.64
N MET A 125 -11.53 -8.39 15.39
CA MET A 125 -12.54 -8.31 16.47
C MET A 125 -12.56 -9.57 17.32
N LYS A 126 -12.48 -10.76 16.72
CA LYS A 126 -12.40 -12.03 17.48
C LYS A 126 -11.16 -12.09 18.37
N SER A 127 -9.99 -11.65 17.85
CA SER A 127 -8.76 -11.59 18.65
C SER A 127 -8.92 -10.68 19.87
N ILE A 128 -9.38 -9.44 19.66
CA ILE A 128 -9.60 -8.47 20.74
C ILE A 128 -10.58 -9.02 21.80
N LEU A 129 -11.69 -9.61 21.36
CA LEU A 129 -12.68 -10.17 22.27
C LEU A 129 -12.14 -11.36 23.06
N SER A 130 -11.32 -12.20 22.44
CA SER A 130 -10.69 -13.34 23.14
C SER A 130 -9.68 -12.90 24.21
N ASP A 131 -9.02 -11.75 24.01
CA ASP A 131 -8.06 -11.19 24.97
C ASP A 131 -8.76 -10.49 26.16
N ILE A 132 -10.01 -10.07 25.98
CA ILE A 132 -10.81 -9.38 27.04
C ILE A 132 -11.67 -10.38 27.83
N LEU A 133 -12.16 -11.41 27.20
CA LEU A 133 -13.04 -12.43 27.81
C LEU A 133 -12.23 -13.62 28.37
#